data_574e17a99d1bb431c6213d1d2100fc18
#
_entry.id   574e17a99d1bb431c6213d1d2100fc18
#
_cell.length_a   1.000
_cell.length_b   1.000
_cell.length_c   1.000
_cell.angle_alpha   90.00
_cell.angle_beta   90.00
_cell.angle_gamma   90.00
#
_symmetry.space_group_name_H-M   'P 1'
#
loop_
_entity.id
_entity.type
_entity.pdbx_description
1 polymer ?
#
loop_
_entity_poly.entity_id
_entity_poly.type
_entity_poly.pdbx_seq_one_letter_code
_entity_poly.pdbx_strand_id
1 'polypeptide(L)'
;MKSAGIPCECFNVLFPKSMAVIGLHANWEKIEEYLELVFSRMERLGGKIAVFGSGKCRSCPEEISFAEGSRQLAEAVRRTGKIAAKHGITIVIEPLNQGETNLICSVPEGAMLMAEANMENVQLLADSFHMFQENEP
;
A
#
# COMPACT_ATOMS: atom_id res chain seq x y z
N MET A 1 -9.49 -3.56 22.48
CA MET A 1 -9.10 -2.18 22.12
C MET A 1 -10.18 -1.16 22.44
N LYS A 2 -11.46 -1.33 22.03
CA LYS A 2 -12.53 -0.38 22.42
C LYS A 2 -12.69 -0.17 23.94
N SER A 3 -12.40 -1.17 24.75
CA SER A 3 -12.45 -1.07 26.21
C SER A 3 -11.34 -0.23 26.85
N ALA A 4 -10.27 0.05 26.15
CA ALA A 4 -9.13 0.85 26.64
C ALA A 4 -9.31 2.36 26.41
N GLY A 5 -10.37 2.80 25.72
CA GLY A 5 -10.60 4.21 25.40
C GLY A 5 -9.60 4.84 24.40
N ILE A 6 -8.71 4.02 23.81
CA ILE A 6 -7.72 4.50 22.85
C ILE A 6 -8.22 4.17 21.44
N PRO A 7 -8.41 5.16 20.56
CA PRO A 7 -8.79 4.91 19.18
C PRO A 7 -7.64 4.25 18.41
N CYS A 8 -7.96 3.36 17.48
CA CYS A 8 -7.00 2.78 16.54
C CYS A 8 -7.29 3.34 15.16
N GLU A 9 -6.61 4.41 14.78
CA GLU A 9 -6.92 5.17 13.56
C GLU A 9 -6.14 4.70 12.34
N CYS A 10 -4.88 4.20 12.55
CA CYS A 10 -3.97 3.82 11.49
C CYS A 10 -3.48 2.38 11.66
N PHE A 11 -3.33 1.68 10.55
CA PHE A 11 -2.85 0.30 10.47
C PHE A 11 -1.69 0.20 9.49
N ASN A 12 -0.55 -0.27 9.96
CA ASN A 12 0.63 -0.51 9.15
C ASN A 12 0.64 -1.91 8.54
N VAL A 13 1.50 -2.10 7.52
CA VAL A 13 1.75 -3.39 6.87
C VAL A 13 0.45 -4.01 6.34
N LEU A 14 -0.19 -3.34 5.39
CA LEU A 14 -1.47 -3.77 4.81
C LEU A 14 -1.42 -5.20 4.28
N PHE A 15 -0.32 -5.59 3.59
CA PHE A 15 -0.20 -6.92 3.01
C PHE A 15 0.84 -7.79 3.74
N PRO A 16 0.53 -9.07 4.02
CA PRO A 16 1.52 -10.01 4.54
C PRO A 16 2.59 -10.30 3.48
N LYS A 17 3.83 -10.55 3.92
CA LYS A 17 5.00 -10.76 3.03
C LYS A 17 4.82 -11.87 1.97
N SER A 18 3.90 -12.80 2.22
CA SER A 18 3.61 -13.92 1.32
C SER A 18 2.58 -13.59 0.21
N MET A 19 1.99 -12.39 0.24
CA MET A 19 0.93 -11.99 -0.69
C MET A 19 1.48 -11.00 -1.72
N ALA A 20 2.02 -11.51 -2.82
CA ALA A 20 2.46 -10.67 -3.94
C ALA A 20 1.25 -9.94 -4.57
N VAL A 21 1.37 -8.62 -4.76
CA VAL A 21 0.33 -7.79 -5.39
C VAL A 21 0.62 -7.45 -6.84
N ILE A 22 1.85 -7.76 -7.29
CA ILE A 22 2.31 -7.65 -8.68
C ILE A 22 3.07 -8.90 -9.09
N GLY A 23 3.36 -9.04 -10.38
CA GLY A 23 4.05 -10.19 -10.95
C GLY A 23 3.13 -11.37 -11.24
N LEU A 24 3.74 -12.47 -11.71
CA LEU A 24 3.00 -13.67 -12.15
C LEU A 24 2.27 -14.41 -11.01
N HIS A 25 2.68 -14.17 -9.77
CA HIS A 25 2.11 -14.83 -8.59
C HIS A 25 1.03 -14.01 -7.88
N ALA A 26 0.68 -12.82 -8.40
CA ALA A 26 -0.39 -12.00 -7.86
C ALA A 26 -1.75 -12.65 -8.13
N ASN A 27 -2.39 -13.16 -7.09
CA ASN A 27 -3.74 -13.75 -7.17
C ASN A 27 -4.77 -12.73 -6.66
N TRP A 28 -5.33 -11.95 -7.57
CA TRP A 28 -6.21 -10.85 -7.23
C TRP A 28 -7.57 -11.29 -6.66
N GLU A 29 -8.07 -12.47 -6.97
CA GLU A 29 -9.27 -13.02 -6.33
C GLU A 29 -9.05 -13.16 -4.80
N LYS A 30 -7.95 -13.83 -4.42
CA LYS A 30 -7.58 -13.98 -3.00
C LYS A 30 -7.21 -12.66 -2.32
N ILE A 31 -6.58 -11.74 -3.06
CA ILE A 31 -6.20 -10.42 -2.53
C ILE A 31 -7.47 -9.62 -2.22
N GLU A 32 -8.46 -9.62 -3.08
CA GLU A 32 -9.72 -8.89 -2.87
C GLU A 32 -10.51 -9.47 -1.69
N GLU A 33 -10.62 -10.78 -1.57
CA GLU A 33 -11.22 -11.44 -0.38
C GLU A 33 -10.50 -11.03 0.92
N TYR A 34 -9.18 -11.02 0.89
CA TYR A 34 -8.35 -10.57 2.02
C TYR A 34 -8.61 -9.11 2.38
N LEU A 35 -8.64 -8.21 1.39
CA LEU A 35 -8.86 -6.79 1.58
C LEU A 35 -10.25 -6.48 2.13
N GLU A 36 -11.31 -7.12 1.62
CA GLU A 36 -12.66 -6.97 2.16
C GLU A 36 -12.73 -7.38 3.64
N LEU A 37 -12.06 -8.49 4.01
CA LEU A 37 -12.00 -8.94 5.41
C LEU A 37 -11.21 -7.96 6.29
N VAL A 38 -10.05 -7.49 5.82
CA VAL A 38 -9.18 -6.58 6.59
C VAL A 38 -9.87 -5.24 6.79
N PHE A 39 -10.39 -4.63 5.74
CA PHE A 39 -11.03 -3.32 5.82
C PHE A 39 -12.33 -3.35 6.64
N SER A 40 -13.14 -4.41 6.53
CA SER A 40 -14.29 -4.61 7.41
C SER A 40 -13.88 -4.66 8.90
N ARG A 41 -12.77 -5.32 9.23
CA ARG A 41 -12.23 -5.35 10.60
C ARG A 41 -11.72 -3.97 11.05
N MET A 42 -11.01 -3.27 10.17
CA MET A 42 -10.51 -1.92 10.44
C MET A 42 -11.67 -0.95 10.71
N GLU A 43 -12.71 -0.95 9.87
CA GLU A 43 -13.92 -0.15 10.03
C GLU A 43 -14.57 -0.40 11.41
N ARG A 44 -14.74 -1.67 11.80
CA ARG A 44 -15.29 -2.05 13.11
C ARG A 44 -14.46 -1.56 14.29
N LEU A 45 -13.14 -1.40 14.13
CA LEU A 45 -12.22 -0.87 15.13
C LEU A 45 -12.16 0.66 15.12
N GLY A 46 -12.76 1.31 14.14
CA GLY A 46 -12.71 2.76 13.95
C GLY A 46 -11.53 3.25 13.13
N GLY A 47 -10.83 2.31 12.43
CA GLY A 47 -9.68 2.62 11.58
C GLY A 47 -10.06 3.52 10.40
N LYS A 48 -9.14 4.41 10.03
CA LYS A 48 -9.32 5.38 8.94
C LYS A 48 -8.21 5.30 7.89
N ILE A 49 -7.04 4.85 8.28
CA ILE A 49 -5.84 4.87 7.43
C ILE A 49 -5.21 3.48 7.38
N ALA A 50 -4.91 3.00 6.19
CA ALA A 50 -4.13 1.79 5.96
C ALA A 50 -2.85 2.12 5.18
N VAL A 51 -1.69 1.77 5.75
CA VAL A 51 -0.40 2.05 5.14
C VAL A 51 -0.03 0.96 4.14
N PHE A 52 0.10 1.33 2.88
CA PHE A 52 0.59 0.49 1.80
C PHE A 52 2.11 0.69 1.62
N GLY A 53 2.89 0.29 2.62
CA GLY A 53 4.34 0.12 2.55
C GLY A 53 4.68 -1.26 1.99
N SER A 54 4.59 -2.30 2.79
CA SER A 54 4.64 -3.74 2.41
C SER A 54 5.62 -4.10 1.27
N GLY A 55 6.90 -3.68 1.38
CA GLY A 55 7.88 -3.66 0.28
C GLY A 55 7.99 -4.97 -0.49
N LYS A 56 8.13 -6.10 0.20
CA LYS A 56 8.28 -7.42 -0.45
C LYS A 56 7.09 -7.84 -1.30
N CYS A 57 5.89 -7.36 -0.99
CA CYS A 57 4.68 -7.71 -1.73
C CYS A 57 4.56 -6.98 -3.07
N ARG A 58 5.21 -5.81 -3.17
CA ARG A 58 5.15 -4.91 -4.32
C ARG A 58 6.47 -4.75 -5.06
N SER A 59 7.52 -5.45 -4.65
CA SER A 59 8.79 -5.47 -5.38
C SER A 59 8.59 -6.09 -6.77
N CYS A 60 9.16 -5.44 -7.79
CA CYS A 60 9.15 -5.93 -9.15
C CYS A 60 9.99 -7.20 -9.23
N PRO A 61 9.40 -8.35 -9.57
CA PRO A 61 10.15 -9.58 -9.72
C PRO A 61 10.96 -9.57 -11.04
N GLU A 62 12.01 -10.40 -11.13
CA GLU A 62 12.93 -10.42 -12.28
C GLU A 62 12.25 -10.87 -13.58
N GLU A 63 11.14 -11.59 -13.49
CA GLU A 63 10.40 -12.16 -14.63
C GLU A 63 9.60 -11.14 -15.44
N ILE A 64 9.45 -9.92 -14.93
CA ILE A 64 8.77 -8.83 -15.63
C ILE A 64 9.63 -7.57 -15.68
N SER A 65 9.37 -6.70 -16.65
CA SER A 65 10.07 -5.42 -16.74
C SER A 65 9.62 -4.45 -15.63
N PHE A 66 10.48 -3.50 -15.26
CA PHE A 66 10.12 -2.42 -14.31
C PHE A 66 8.90 -1.62 -14.78
N ALA A 67 8.78 -1.35 -16.08
CA ALA A 67 7.63 -0.64 -16.64
C ALA A 67 6.33 -1.44 -16.43
N GLU A 68 6.38 -2.75 -16.62
CA GLU A 68 5.23 -3.63 -16.35
C GLU A 68 4.93 -3.71 -14.85
N GLY A 69 5.96 -3.83 -14.01
CA GLY A 69 5.82 -3.82 -12.55
C GLY A 69 5.16 -2.54 -12.04
N SER A 70 5.59 -1.38 -12.54
CA SER A 70 4.99 -0.08 -12.20
C SER A 70 3.54 0.01 -12.63
N ARG A 71 3.21 -0.43 -13.84
CA ARG A 71 1.83 -0.46 -14.34
C ARG A 71 0.94 -1.38 -13.50
N GLN A 72 1.45 -2.56 -13.13
CA GLN A 72 0.72 -3.49 -12.27
C GLN A 72 0.54 -2.92 -10.86
N LEU A 73 1.53 -2.21 -10.32
CA LEU A 73 1.43 -1.59 -9.01
C LEU A 73 0.38 -0.46 -8.99
N ALA A 74 0.32 0.36 -10.04
CA ALA A 74 -0.72 1.38 -10.15
C ALA A 74 -2.13 0.76 -10.18
N GLU A 75 -2.31 -0.34 -10.89
CA GLU A 75 -3.58 -1.08 -10.89
C GLU A 75 -3.87 -1.71 -9.53
N ALA A 76 -2.84 -2.27 -8.86
CA ALA A 76 -2.96 -2.81 -7.51
C ALA A 76 -3.45 -1.74 -6.51
N VAL A 77 -2.88 -0.53 -6.58
CA VAL A 77 -3.30 0.60 -5.74
C VAL A 77 -4.74 1.00 -6.04
N ARG A 78 -5.15 1.07 -7.32
CA ARG A 78 -6.54 1.38 -7.70
C ARG A 78 -7.53 0.35 -7.17
N ARG A 79 -7.24 -0.94 -7.33
CA ARG A 79 -8.11 -2.03 -6.84
C ARG A 79 -8.22 -1.99 -5.32
N THR A 80 -7.10 -1.83 -4.62
CA THR A 80 -7.06 -1.67 -3.16
C THR A 80 -7.85 -0.45 -2.71
N GLY A 81 -7.66 0.70 -3.36
CA GLY A 81 -8.37 1.94 -3.07
C GLY A 81 -9.88 1.83 -3.26
N LYS A 82 -10.35 1.14 -4.33
CA LYS A 82 -11.78 0.89 -4.55
C LYS A 82 -12.43 0.09 -3.42
N ILE A 83 -11.74 -0.93 -2.92
CA ILE A 83 -12.25 -1.73 -1.80
C ILE A 83 -12.22 -0.91 -0.51
N ALA A 84 -11.11 -0.22 -0.22
CA ALA A 84 -10.97 0.63 0.96
C ALA A 84 -12.04 1.73 1.03
N ALA A 85 -12.42 2.32 -0.11
CA ALA A 85 -13.45 3.35 -0.19
C ALA A 85 -14.82 2.87 0.32
N LYS A 86 -15.18 1.60 0.10
CA LYS A 86 -16.43 1.01 0.60
C LYS A 86 -16.52 1.02 2.13
N HIS A 87 -15.35 1.01 2.79
CA HIS A 87 -15.19 0.98 4.25
C HIS A 87 -14.80 2.35 4.84
N GLY A 88 -14.78 3.42 4.02
CA GLY A 88 -14.37 4.75 4.45
C GLY A 88 -12.91 4.83 4.90
N ILE A 89 -12.03 4.04 4.27
CA ILE A 89 -10.59 3.94 4.58
C ILE A 89 -9.77 4.63 3.50
N THR A 90 -8.81 5.42 3.94
CA THR A 90 -7.77 6.02 3.10
C THR A 90 -6.55 5.10 3.04
N ILE A 91 -6.07 4.81 1.84
CA ILE A 91 -4.80 4.14 1.61
C ILE A 91 -3.71 5.21 1.55
N VAL A 92 -2.61 5.02 2.26
CA VAL A 92 -1.44 5.87 2.13
C VAL A 92 -0.28 5.06 1.56
N ILE A 93 0.23 5.49 0.41
CA ILE A 93 1.41 4.91 -0.23
C ILE A 93 2.62 5.36 0.58
N GLU A 94 3.42 4.41 1.05
CA GLU A 94 4.65 4.68 1.78
C GLU A 94 5.84 4.29 0.90
N PRO A 95 6.62 5.25 0.37
CA PRO A 95 7.91 4.96 -0.23
C PRO A 95 8.85 4.34 0.80
N LEU A 96 9.56 3.30 0.39
CA LEU A 96 10.48 2.56 1.27
C LEU A 96 11.90 2.65 0.70
N ASN A 97 12.91 2.43 1.53
CA ASN A 97 14.29 2.38 1.06
C ASN A 97 14.55 1.16 0.13
N GLN A 98 15.59 1.24 -0.69
CA GLN A 98 15.97 0.20 -1.67
C GLN A 98 16.38 -1.13 -1.03
N GLY A 99 16.65 -1.17 0.27
CA GLY A 99 16.88 -2.41 1.02
C GLY A 99 15.60 -3.22 1.23
N GLU A 100 14.42 -2.59 1.09
CA GLU A 100 13.12 -3.23 1.35
C GLU A 100 12.30 -3.49 0.10
N THR A 101 12.48 -2.68 -0.94
CA THR A 101 11.77 -2.79 -2.22
C THR A 101 12.63 -2.23 -3.36
N ASN A 102 12.25 -2.52 -4.60
CA ASN A 102 12.85 -1.94 -5.80
C ASN A 102 11.86 -1.08 -6.61
N LEU A 103 10.66 -0.83 -6.05
CA LEU A 103 9.65 0.07 -6.64
C LEU A 103 9.17 1.05 -5.59
N ILE A 104 9.06 2.33 -6.00
CA ILE A 104 8.63 3.44 -5.14
C ILE A 104 9.55 3.58 -3.94
N CYS A 105 10.76 4.06 -4.22
CA CYS A 105 11.82 4.25 -3.23
C CYS A 105 12.05 5.74 -2.88
N SER A 106 11.20 6.63 -3.37
CA SER A 106 11.26 8.05 -3.06
C SER A 106 9.87 8.68 -2.95
N VAL A 107 9.76 9.78 -2.22
CA VAL A 107 8.51 10.55 -2.09
C VAL A 107 8.00 11.04 -3.46
N PRO A 108 8.84 11.56 -4.38
CA PRO A 108 8.41 11.88 -5.74
C PRO A 108 7.82 10.68 -6.51
N GLU A 109 8.44 9.50 -6.43
CA GLU A 109 7.89 8.29 -7.07
C GLU A 109 6.53 7.91 -6.47
N GLY A 110 6.38 8.01 -5.15
CA GLY A 110 5.09 7.80 -4.47
C GLY A 110 4.03 8.79 -4.93
N ALA A 111 4.41 10.07 -5.12
CA ALA A 111 3.51 11.09 -5.64
C ALA A 111 3.06 10.81 -7.08
N MET A 112 3.97 10.32 -7.93
CA MET A 112 3.63 9.88 -9.29
C MET A 112 2.64 8.72 -9.28
N LEU A 113 2.87 7.71 -8.45
CA LEU A 113 1.97 6.56 -8.30
C LEU A 113 0.59 6.99 -7.78
N MET A 114 0.54 7.90 -6.79
CA MET A 114 -0.70 8.47 -6.28
C MET A 114 -1.48 9.21 -7.39
N ALA A 115 -0.79 10.04 -8.17
CA ALA A 115 -1.39 10.75 -9.29
C ALA A 115 -1.90 9.80 -10.38
N GLU A 116 -1.16 8.73 -10.69
CA GLU A 116 -1.58 7.70 -11.64
C GLU A 116 -2.79 6.89 -11.13
N ALA A 117 -2.84 6.59 -9.84
CA ALA A 117 -4.01 5.95 -9.23
C ALA A 117 -5.26 6.82 -9.37
N ASN A 118 -5.12 8.14 -9.28
CA ASN A 118 -6.18 9.14 -9.46
C ASN A 118 -7.44 8.84 -8.64
N MET A 119 -7.26 8.66 -7.32
CA MET A 119 -8.34 8.36 -6.38
C MET A 119 -8.24 9.27 -5.15
N GLU A 120 -9.37 9.83 -4.71
CA GLU A 120 -9.42 10.73 -3.54
C GLU A 120 -8.96 10.06 -2.23
N ASN A 121 -9.22 8.77 -2.09
CA ASN A 121 -8.85 8.00 -0.90
C ASN A 121 -7.48 7.29 -1.03
N VAL A 122 -6.65 7.69 -1.99
CA VAL A 122 -5.24 7.27 -2.11
C VAL A 122 -4.36 8.47 -1.89
N GLN A 123 -3.55 8.44 -0.86
CA GLN A 123 -2.70 9.53 -0.40
C GLN A 123 -1.26 9.05 -0.26
N LEU A 124 -0.35 9.95 0.06
CA LEU A 124 1.08 9.71 0.21
C LEU A 124 1.50 9.89 1.67
N LEU A 125 2.40 9.02 2.14
CA LEU A 125 3.08 9.13 3.41
C LEU A 125 4.57 9.36 3.13
N ALA A 126 5.20 10.27 3.86
CA ALA A 126 6.64 10.47 3.85
C ALA A 126 7.19 10.02 5.21
N ASP A 127 7.96 8.92 5.21
CA ASP A 127 8.66 8.43 6.40
C ASP A 127 10.10 8.93 6.37
N SER A 128 10.46 9.75 7.35
CA SER A 128 11.82 10.33 7.46
C SER A 128 12.91 9.27 7.57
N PHE A 129 12.63 8.08 8.09
CA PHE A 129 13.61 6.99 8.13
C PHE A 129 13.97 6.52 6.72
N HIS A 130 12.96 6.26 5.87
CA HIS A 130 13.19 5.84 4.49
C HIS A 130 13.83 6.96 3.67
N MET A 131 13.36 8.20 3.82
CA MET A 131 13.94 9.38 3.17
C MET A 131 15.41 9.53 3.52
N PHE A 132 15.77 9.38 4.79
CA PHE A 132 17.16 9.46 5.24
C PHE A 132 18.03 8.34 4.62
N GLN A 133 17.53 7.12 4.54
CA GLN A 133 18.24 5.99 3.91
C GLN A 133 18.51 6.22 2.42
N GLU A 134 17.61 6.92 1.73
CA GLU A 134 17.72 7.23 0.29
C GLU A 134 18.36 8.60 0.02
N ASN A 135 18.87 9.31 1.07
CA ASN A 135 19.41 10.66 0.97
C ASN A 135 18.43 11.67 0.34
N GLU A 136 17.14 11.51 0.56
CA GLU A 136 16.14 12.50 0.19
C GLU A 136 16.24 13.72 1.11
N PRO A 137 16.07 14.95 0.54
CA PRO A 137 16.12 16.18 1.33
C PRO A 137 14.92 16.37 2.26
#